data_4b0ce1b78ddb4083aeb0bc823da66937
#
_entry.id   4b0ce1b78ddb4083aeb0bc823da66937
#
_cell.length_a   1.000
_cell.length_b   1.000
_cell.length_c   1.000
_cell.angle_alpha   90.00
_cell.angle_beta   90.00
_cell.angle_gamma   90.00
#
_symmetry.space_group_name_H-M   'P 1'
#
loop_
_entity.id
_entity.type
_entity.pdbx_description
1 polymer ?
#
loop_
_entity_poly.entity_id
_entity_poly.type
_entity_poly.pdbx_seq_one_letter_code
_entity_poly.pdbx_strand_id
1 'polypeptide(L)'
;EVEAGNMQTMTTEYPGTMVLCYEQSEGGKSGLMKNVNIRKAISYSINREEMVSAVYGRYTAAYGFVSPAITLDGTSYRKQASETMKEEYEQYAGDADKLKALFQKGLDELGITDKPEDITITLLSQGSATENQLEREYLQQSISQNLGVKVELNTVGDYQMFANERDNKNYDIFVGGWFSDYNDPLDFLNVMKTGVYDSYGLYSNSEYDSLIDSLTGENDNAKRLEIYQKLEDLLVAQDCGVAPLYYSDKHYYYQNWVKDFYTSSFGASQELYRASVQK
;
A
#
# COMPACT_ATOMS: atom_id res chain seq x y z
N GLU A 1 -18.24 11.61 -23.51
CA GLU A 1 -17.40 11.66 -24.72
C GLU A 1 -16.96 10.24 -25.15
N VAL A 2 -16.48 9.38 -24.24
CA VAL A 2 -16.13 7.98 -24.55
C VAL A 2 -17.38 7.18 -24.96
N GLU A 3 -18.44 7.25 -24.17
CA GLU A 3 -19.73 6.59 -24.48
C GLU A 3 -20.36 7.07 -25.79
N ALA A 4 -20.13 8.35 -26.13
CA ALA A 4 -20.55 8.91 -27.41
C ALA A 4 -19.66 8.51 -28.60
N GLY A 5 -18.61 7.72 -28.37
CA GLY A 5 -17.68 7.27 -29.42
C GLY A 5 -16.70 8.33 -29.92
N ASN A 6 -16.57 9.45 -29.24
CA ASN A 6 -15.71 10.58 -29.65
C ASN A 6 -14.26 10.41 -29.16
N MET A 7 -14.06 9.59 -28.12
CA MET A 7 -12.75 9.33 -27.50
C MET A 7 -12.51 7.84 -27.31
N GLN A 8 -11.25 7.48 -27.31
CA GLN A 8 -10.77 6.16 -26.93
C GLN A 8 -10.17 6.19 -25.53
N THR A 9 -10.13 5.04 -24.88
CA THR A 9 -9.48 4.84 -23.60
C THR A 9 -8.35 3.81 -23.72
N MET A 10 -7.32 4.00 -22.93
CA MET A 10 -6.26 3.02 -22.74
C MET A 10 -5.91 2.97 -21.25
N THR A 11 -5.82 1.79 -20.70
CA THR A 11 -5.30 1.56 -19.34
C THR A 11 -3.97 0.85 -19.43
N THR A 12 -3.00 1.36 -18.70
CA THR A 12 -1.67 0.75 -18.58
C THR A 12 -1.39 0.48 -17.11
N GLU A 13 -1.05 -0.76 -16.79
CA GLU A 13 -0.56 -1.10 -15.45
C GLU A 13 0.63 -0.18 -15.10
N TYR A 14 0.57 0.43 -13.94
CA TYR A 14 1.65 1.27 -13.44
C TYR A 14 2.37 0.52 -12.32
N PRO A 15 3.70 0.49 -12.29
CA PRO A 15 4.44 -0.29 -11.32
C PRO A 15 4.44 0.38 -9.94
N GLY A 16 3.25 0.60 -9.41
CA GLY A 16 3.04 1.29 -8.14
C GLY A 16 2.05 0.58 -7.23
N THR A 17 2.34 0.57 -5.94
CA THR A 17 1.46 0.05 -4.88
C THR A 17 1.33 1.09 -3.79
N MET A 18 0.10 1.45 -3.47
CA MET A 18 -0.22 2.27 -2.30
C MET A 18 -0.44 1.39 -1.09
N VAL A 19 0.10 1.82 0.04
CA VAL A 19 0.12 1.05 1.29
C VAL A 19 -0.21 1.94 2.48
N LEU A 20 -0.80 1.36 3.50
CA LEU A 20 -0.85 1.97 4.82
C LEU A 20 0.48 1.70 5.54
N CYS A 21 1.15 2.76 5.96
CA CYS A 21 2.38 2.75 6.73
C CYS A 21 2.09 2.99 8.21
N TYR A 22 2.86 2.38 9.08
CA TYR A 22 2.73 2.48 10.55
C TYR A 22 4.02 3.06 11.14
N GLU A 23 3.92 3.93 12.12
CA GLU A 23 5.09 4.35 12.91
C GLU A 23 5.45 3.22 13.90
N GLN A 24 6.38 2.34 13.53
CA GLN A 24 6.71 1.13 14.30
C GLN A 24 7.86 1.33 15.28
N SER A 25 8.72 2.32 15.07
CA SER A 25 9.95 2.49 15.85
C SER A 25 9.66 2.87 17.31
N GLU A 26 8.74 3.80 17.53
CA GLU A 26 8.29 4.24 18.87
C GLU A 26 6.85 3.82 19.17
N GLY A 27 6.11 3.38 18.14
CA GLY A 27 4.73 2.93 18.26
C GLY A 27 3.71 3.99 17.86
N GLY A 28 4.15 5.07 17.22
CA GLY A 28 3.33 6.22 16.87
C GLY A 28 2.93 7.06 18.06
N LYS A 29 2.07 8.07 17.84
CA LYS A 29 1.53 8.94 18.88
C LYS A 29 0.78 8.16 19.96
N SER A 30 0.09 7.09 19.58
CA SER A 30 -0.65 6.23 20.49
C SER A 30 0.23 5.23 21.27
N GLY A 31 1.45 4.98 20.82
CA GLY A 31 2.31 3.90 21.35
C GLY A 31 1.91 2.50 20.86
N LEU A 32 0.87 2.37 20.04
CA LEU A 32 0.25 1.09 19.68
C LEU A 32 0.92 0.38 18.50
N MET A 33 1.53 1.13 17.58
CA MET A 33 1.99 0.58 16.29
C MET A 33 3.20 -0.38 16.41
N LYS A 34 3.76 -0.57 17.60
CA LYS A 34 4.74 -1.65 17.88
C LYS A 34 4.12 -3.04 17.85
N ASN A 35 2.83 -3.14 18.14
CA ASN A 35 2.16 -4.43 18.25
C ASN A 35 1.61 -4.90 16.89
N VAL A 36 1.98 -6.09 16.47
CA VAL A 36 1.59 -6.67 15.18
C VAL A 36 0.09 -6.95 15.10
N ASN A 37 -0.56 -7.38 16.20
CA ASN A 37 -2.00 -7.68 16.20
C ASN A 37 -2.82 -6.38 16.03
N ILE A 38 -2.33 -5.26 16.56
CA ILE A 38 -2.96 -3.94 16.35
C ILE A 38 -2.82 -3.52 14.90
N ARG A 39 -1.63 -3.62 14.30
CA ARG A 39 -1.43 -3.28 12.88
C ARG A 39 -2.29 -4.16 11.97
N LYS A 40 -2.36 -5.47 12.24
CA LYS A 40 -3.25 -6.40 11.53
C LYS A 40 -4.72 -6.04 11.69
N ALA A 41 -5.18 -5.72 12.89
CA ALA A 41 -6.57 -5.30 13.11
C ALA A 41 -6.92 -4.04 12.31
N ILE A 42 -6.02 -3.05 12.28
CA ILE A 42 -6.17 -1.84 11.46
C ILE A 42 -6.19 -2.22 9.97
N SER A 43 -5.24 -3.02 9.50
CA SER A 43 -5.18 -3.47 8.10
C SER A 43 -6.45 -4.20 7.67
N TYR A 44 -6.91 -5.15 8.48
CA TYR A 44 -8.04 -6.02 8.15
C TYR A 44 -9.40 -5.34 8.34
N SER A 45 -9.45 -4.20 9.03
CA SER A 45 -10.66 -3.38 9.11
C SER A 45 -11.02 -2.67 7.80
N ILE A 46 -10.09 -2.62 6.83
CA ILE A 46 -10.24 -1.92 5.56
C ILE A 46 -10.69 -2.90 4.47
N ASN A 47 -11.91 -2.72 3.95
CA ASN A 47 -12.36 -3.44 2.75
C ASN A 47 -11.79 -2.76 1.51
N ARG A 48 -10.78 -3.39 0.92
CA ARG A 48 -9.99 -2.82 -0.18
C ARG A 48 -10.78 -2.69 -1.47
N GLU A 49 -11.61 -3.68 -1.80
CA GLU A 49 -12.46 -3.67 -2.99
C GLU A 49 -13.50 -2.56 -2.91
N GLU A 50 -14.12 -2.41 -1.74
CA GLU A 50 -15.09 -1.35 -1.50
C GLU A 50 -14.42 0.02 -1.54
N MET A 51 -13.25 0.19 -0.90
CA MET A 51 -12.46 1.42 -0.91
C MET A 51 -12.13 1.84 -2.34
N VAL A 52 -11.56 0.94 -3.13
CA VAL A 52 -11.20 1.20 -4.53
C VAL A 52 -12.42 1.60 -5.35
N SER A 53 -13.53 0.90 -5.19
CA SER A 53 -14.77 1.18 -5.91
C SER A 53 -15.38 2.52 -5.50
N ALA A 54 -15.44 2.83 -4.20
CA ALA A 54 -16.07 4.03 -3.68
C ALA A 54 -15.24 5.29 -3.89
N VAL A 55 -13.90 5.20 -3.77
CA VAL A 55 -13.01 6.36 -3.83
C VAL A 55 -12.52 6.64 -5.24
N TYR A 56 -12.09 5.62 -5.97
CA TYR A 56 -11.35 5.80 -7.22
C TYR A 56 -12.11 5.30 -8.46
N GLY A 57 -12.80 4.17 -8.36
CA GLY A 57 -13.51 3.53 -9.48
C GLY A 57 -12.60 3.01 -10.60
N ARG A 58 -11.27 2.97 -10.41
CA ARG A 58 -10.31 2.66 -11.47
C ARG A 58 -9.08 1.83 -11.08
N TYR A 59 -8.79 1.70 -9.79
CA TYR A 59 -7.65 0.93 -9.32
C TYR A 59 -8.04 -0.50 -8.96
N THR A 60 -7.04 -1.33 -8.66
CA THR A 60 -7.25 -2.72 -8.24
C THR A 60 -6.84 -2.88 -6.79
N ALA A 61 -7.65 -3.55 -5.99
CA ALA A 61 -7.34 -3.86 -4.59
C ALA A 61 -6.03 -4.64 -4.48
N ALA A 62 -5.19 -4.30 -3.50
CA ALA A 62 -3.88 -4.91 -3.31
C ALA A 62 -3.81 -5.67 -1.99
N TYR A 63 -3.29 -6.90 -2.08
CA TYR A 63 -3.00 -7.77 -0.95
C TYR A 63 -1.51 -8.16 -0.87
N GLY A 64 -0.71 -7.73 -1.83
CA GLY A 64 0.75 -7.85 -1.87
C GLY A 64 1.41 -6.50 -2.09
N PHE A 65 2.68 -6.38 -1.72
CA PHE A 65 3.41 -5.13 -1.85
C PHE A 65 3.97 -4.91 -3.25
N VAL A 66 4.47 -5.97 -3.90
CA VAL A 66 5.01 -5.87 -5.26
C VAL A 66 3.87 -5.74 -6.27
N SER A 67 3.91 -4.69 -7.11
CA SER A 67 2.90 -4.41 -8.14
C SER A 67 2.79 -5.54 -9.19
N PRO A 68 1.59 -5.82 -9.73
CA PRO A 68 1.41 -6.79 -10.82
C PRO A 68 2.11 -6.41 -12.13
N ALA A 69 2.48 -5.13 -12.31
CA ALA A 69 3.28 -4.65 -13.44
C ALA A 69 4.74 -5.15 -13.42
N ILE A 70 5.21 -5.61 -12.26
CA ILE A 70 6.56 -6.15 -12.08
C ILE A 70 6.61 -7.59 -12.57
N THR A 71 7.63 -7.90 -13.35
CA THR A 71 7.84 -9.27 -13.88
C THR A 71 9.12 -9.89 -13.35
N LEU A 72 9.09 -11.20 -13.16
CA LEU A 72 10.26 -12.04 -12.97
C LEU A 72 10.25 -13.12 -14.03
N ASP A 73 11.35 -13.26 -14.77
CA ASP A 73 11.46 -14.20 -15.89
C ASP A 73 10.32 -14.05 -16.93
N GLY A 74 9.98 -12.79 -17.26
CA GLY A 74 8.96 -12.45 -18.27
C GLY A 74 7.50 -12.68 -17.82
N THR A 75 7.27 -13.16 -16.61
CA THR A 75 5.93 -13.39 -16.05
C THR A 75 5.67 -12.44 -14.90
N SER A 76 4.46 -11.88 -14.79
CA SER A 76 4.08 -11.05 -13.65
C SER A 76 4.38 -11.77 -12.33
N TYR A 77 5.06 -11.09 -11.43
CA TYR A 77 5.37 -11.63 -10.11
C TYR A 77 4.10 -12.02 -9.34
N ARG A 78 3.04 -11.20 -9.39
CA ARG A 78 1.75 -11.51 -8.75
C ARG A 78 1.08 -12.80 -9.22
N LYS A 79 1.37 -13.26 -10.42
CA LYS A 79 0.87 -14.55 -10.93
C LYS A 79 1.68 -15.76 -10.44
N GLN A 80 2.85 -15.53 -9.88
CA GLN A 80 3.76 -16.56 -9.37
C GLN A 80 3.78 -16.61 -7.84
N ALA A 81 3.50 -15.47 -7.18
CA ALA A 81 3.54 -15.35 -5.73
C ALA A 81 2.17 -15.64 -5.09
N SER A 82 2.17 -16.23 -3.90
CA SER A 82 0.99 -16.37 -3.05
C SER A 82 0.56 -15.00 -2.48
N GLU A 83 -0.70 -14.87 -2.10
CA GLU A 83 -1.26 -13.70 -1.41
C GLU A 83 -1.68 -14.07 0.02
N THR A 84 -0.72 -14.49 0.84
CA THR A 84 -0.96 -14.97 2.22
C THR A 84 -1.72 -13.96 3.07
N MET A 85 -1.44 -12.67 2.89
CA MET A 85 -2.19 -11.60 3.57
C MET A 85 -3.68 -11.61 3.21
N LYS A 86 -4.04 -11.94 1.96
CA LYS A 86 -5.44 -12.03 1.54
C LYS A 86 -6.15 -13.19 2.22
N GLU A 87 -5.52 -14.35 2.27
CA GLU A 87 -6.06 -15.54 2.94
C GLU A 87 -6.30 -15.27 4.44
N GLU A 88 -5.41 -14.52 5.07
CA GLU A 88 -5.55 -14.12 6.47
C GLU A 88 -6.65 -13.05 6.63
N TYR A 89 -6.68 -12.02 5.77
CA TYR A 89 -7.73 -10.99 5.75
C TYR A 89 -9.14 -11.59 5.63
N GLU A 90 -9.33 -12.56 4.73
CA GLU A 90 -10.64 -13.19 4.50
C GLU A 90 -11.23 -13.86 5.76
N GLN A 91 -10.41 -14.21 6.74
CA GLN A 91 -10.88 -14.77 8.02
C GLN A 91 -11.51 -13.71 8.94
N TYR A 92 -11.20 -12.41 8.70
CA TYR A 92 -11.67 -11.26 9.48
C TYR A 92 -12.65 -10.37 8.70
N ALA A 93 -12.69 -10.49 7.38
CA ALA A 93 -13.44 -9.61 6.51
C ALA A 93 -14.94 -9.56 6.89
N GLY A 94 -15.45 -8.37 7.17
CA GLY A 94 -16.84 -8.13 7.55
C GLY A 94 -17.23 -8.59 8.96
N ASP A 95 -16.27 -9.08 9.76
CA ASP A 95 -16.51 -9.55 11.14
C ASP A 95 -15.89 -8.58 12.16
N ALA A 96 -16.64 -7.55 12.54
CA ALA A 96 -16.18 -6.54 13.49
C ALA A 96 -15.85 -7.12 14.87
N ASP A 97 -16.50 -8.20 15.30
CA ASP A 97 -16.22 -8.79 16.60
C ASP A 97 -14.86 -9.49 16.61
N LYS A 98 -14.50 -10.20 15.53
CA LYS A 98 -13.15 -10.77 15.38
C LYS A 98 -12.08 -9.68 15.30
N LEU A 99 -12.35 -8.59 14.57
CA LEU A 99 -11.42 -7.46 14.46
C LEU A 99 -11.18 -6.80 15.81
N LYS A 100 -12.25 -6.55 16.58
CA LYS A 100 -12.15 -6.03 17.96
C LYS A 100 -11.40 -6.99 18.88
N ALA A 101 -11.63 -8.29 18.76
CA ALA A 101 -10.90 -9.29 19.54
C ALA A 101 -9.40 -9.30 19.20
N LEU A 102 -9.04 -9.17 17.93
CA LEU A 102 -7.65 -9.07 17.49
C LEU A 102 -7.00 -7.78 18.03
N PHE A 103 -7.71 -6.66 17.95
CA PHE A 103 -7.25 -5.38 18.49
C PHE A 103 -7.05 -5.45 20.00
N GLN A 104 -8.03 -6.00 20.75
CA GLN A 104 -7.96 -6.19 22.19
C GLN A 104 -6.77 -7.08 22.59
N LYS A 105 -6.52 -8.17 21.83
CA LYS A 105 -5.33 -9.01 22.04
C LYS A 105 -4.05 -8.19 21.98
N GLY A 106 -3.95 -7.27 21.03
CA GLY A 106 -2.80 -6.38 20.91
C GLY A 106 -2.67 -5.40 22.09
N LEU A 107 -3.80 -4.86 22.58
CA LEU A 107 -3.81 -4.02 23.78
C LEU A 107 -3.34 -4.80 25.03
N ASP A 108 -3.83 -6.02 25.20
CA ASP A 108 -3.44 -6.91 26.31
C ASP A 108 -1.93 -7.23 26.29
N GLU A 109 -1.38 -7.50 25.12
CA GLU A 109 0.05 -7.76 24.92
C GLU A 109 0.92 -6.52 25.25
N LEU A 110 0.39 -5.31 25.05
CA LEU A 110 1.05 -4.06 25.44
C LEU A 110 0.80 -3.66 26.91
N GLY A 111 -0.08 -4.38 27.62
CA GLY A 111 -0.48 -4.06 28.97
C GLY A 111 -1.36 -2.79 29.07
N ILE A 112 -2.04 -2.42 27.99
CA ILE A 112 -2.93 -1.25 27.92
C ILE A 112 -4.31 -1.65 28.40
N THR A 113 -4.84 -0.91 29.37
CA THR A 113 -6.15 -1.16 30.00
C THR A 113 -7.23 -0.17 29.55
N ASP A 114 -6.88 0.79 28.71
CA ASP A 114 -7.83 1.73 28.13
C ASP A 114 -8.83 1.00 27.23
N LYS A 115 -10.05 1.48 27.23
CA LYS A 115 -11.06 0.92 26.33
C LYS A 115 -10.85 1.44 24.90
N PRO A 116 -11.23 0.66 23.87
CA PRO A 116 -11.09 1.11 22.48
C PRO A 116 -11.69 2.50 22.21
N GLU A 117 -12.85 2.83 22.80
CA GLU A 117 -13.50 4.14 22.64
C GLU A 117 -12.70 5.32 23.21
N ASP A 118 -11.73 5.07 24.08
CA ASP A 118 -10.85 6.10 24.65
C ASP A 118 -9.52 6.25 23.88
N ILE A 119 -9.23 5.30 23.00
CA ILE A 119 -8.02 5.27 22.17
C ILE A 119 -8.20 6.16 20.92
N THR A 120 -7.18 6.94 20.62
CA THR A 120 -7.11 7.74 19.38
C THR A 120 -5.94 7.30 18.52
N ILE A 121 -6.22 7.02 17.25
CA ILE A 121 -5.21 6.73 16.19
C ILE A 121 -5.12 7.96 15.30
N THR A 122 -3.92 8.50 15.10
CA THR A 122 -3.68 9.66 14.25
C THR A 122 -3.31 9.23 12.82
N LEU A 123 -4.18 9.55 11.87
CA LEU A 123 -3.92 9.38 10.44
C LEU A 123 -3.35 10.68 9.86
N LEU A 124 -2.07 10.66 9.52
CA LEU A 124 -1.40 11.76 8.83
C LEU A 124 -1.73 11.72 7.34
N SER A 125 -2.12 12.84 6.78
CA SER A 125 -2.44 12.98 5.36
C SER A 125 -2.09 14.35 4.83
N GLN A 126 -2.04 14.50 3.51
CA GLN A 126 -1.77 15.77 2.85
C GLN A 126 -2.73 16.05 1.70
N GLY A 127 -2.82 17.34 1.34
CA GLY A 127 -3.51 17.81 0.15
C GLY A 127 -5.03 17.88 0.30
N SER A 128 -5.63 18.61 -0.65
CA SER A 128 -7.06 18.94 -0.70
C SER A 128 -7.79 18.33 -1.89
N ALA A 129 -7.12 17.48 -2.69
CA ALA A 129 -7.78 16.79 -3.80
C ALA A 129 -8.93 15.92 -3.28
N THR A 130 -10.03 15.89 -4.01
CA THR A 130 -11.25 15.17 -3.60
C THR A 130 -10.99 13.69 -3.34
N GLU A 131 -10.18 13.04 -4.19
CA GLU A 131 -9.83 11.63 -4.00
C GLU A 131 -9.06 11.39 -2.69
N ASN A 132 -8.08 12.25 -2.37
CA ASN A 132 -7.35 12.16 -1.11
C ASN A 132 -8.27 12.40 0.10
N GLN A 133 -9.27 13.27 -0.04
CA GLN A 133 -10.26 13.49 1.02
C GLN A 133 -11.13 12.25 1.21
N LEU A 134 -11.67 11.69 0.14
CA LEU A 134 -12.50 10.48 0.20
C LEU A 134 -11.73 9.28 0.75
N GLU A 135 -10.45 9.13 0.38
CA GLU A 135 -9.59 8.05 0.89
C GLU A 135 -9.42 8.13 2.42
N ARG A 136 -9.01 9.29 2.95
CA ARG A 136 -8.80 9.43 4.41
C ARG A 136 -10.10 9.33 5.20
N GLU A 137 -11.22 9.80 4.66
CA GLU A 137 -12.55 9.67 5.28
C GLU A 137 -13.00 8.20 5.30
N TYR A 138 -12.77 7.46 4.20
CA TYR A 138 -13.04 6.02 4.14
C TYR A 138 -12.21 5.25 5.17
N LEU A 139 -10.90 5.51 5.23
CA LEU A 139 -10.01 4.88 6.20
C LEU A 139 -10.42 5.21 7.65
N GLN A 140 -10.71 6.48 7.94
CA GLN A 140 -11.20 6.91 9.25
C GLN A 140 -12.46 6.14 9.64
N GLN A 141 -13.43 6.08 8.75
CA GLN A 141 -14.71 5.41 9.00
C GLN A 141 -14.53 3.91 9.19
N SER A 142 -13.79 3.25 8.30
CA SER A 142 -13.56 1.79 8.36
C SER A 142 -12.87 1.38 9.65
N ILE A 143 -11.80 2.07 10.03
CA ILE A 143 -11.06 1.77 11.26
C ILE A 143 -11.92 2.04 12.49
N SER A 144 -12.57 3.21 12.54
CA SER A 144 -13.38 3.59 13.72
C SER A 144 -14.57 2.64 13.93
N GLN A 145 -15.30 2.29 12.88
CA GLN A 145 -16.48 1.44 12.99
C GLN A 145 -16.12 0.00 13.35
N ASN A 146 -15.08 -0.55 12.74
CA ASN A 146 -14.70 -1.95 12.93
C ASN A 146 -13.97 -2.19 14.26
N LEU A 147 -13.15 -1.23 14.73
CA LEU A 147 -12.36 -1.40 15.94
C LEU A 147 -12.96 -0.69 17.18
N GLY A 148 -13.85 0.28 16.99
CA GLY A 148 -14.44 1.06 18.06
C GLY A 148 -13.52 2.17 18.60
N VAL A 149 -12.45 2.51 17.89
CA VAL A 149 -11.48 3.56 18.26
C VAL A 149 -11.82 4.90 17.61
N LYS A 150 -11.24 5.98 18.11
CA LYS A 150 -11.25 7.28 17.43
C LYS A 150 -10.12 7.34 16.42
N VAL A 151 -10.39 7.89 15.22
CA VAL A 151 -9.35 8.21 14.26
C VAL A 151 -9.33 9.71 14.03
N GLU A 152 -8.24 10.35 14.40
CA GLU A 152 -7.99 11.78 14.19
C GLU A 152 -7.28 11.98 12.84
N LEU A 153 -7.83 12.85 11.98
CA LEU A 153 -7.22 13.23 10.73
C LEU A 153 -6.26 14.42 10.94
N ASN A 154 -4.96 14.17 10.88
CA ASN A 154 -3.95 15.22 10.83
C ASN A 154 -3.66 15.53 9.35
N THR A 155 -4.39 16.48 8.78
CA THR A 155 -4.27 16.86 7.36
C THR A 155 -3.47 18.13 7.24
N VAL A 156 -2.34 18.06 6.53
CA VAL A 156 -1.43 19.19 6.28
C VAL A 156 -1.54 19.70 4.85
N GLY A 157 -1.11 20.95 4.64
CA GLY A 157 -1.34 21.66 3.37
C GLY A 157 -0.46 21.18 2.21
N ASP A 158 0.79 20.80 2.50
CA ASP A 158 1.77 20.46 1.48
C ASP A 158 2.71 19.33 1.92
N TYR A 159 3.55 18.88 0.98
CA TYR A 159 4.50 17.79 1.21
C TYR A 159 5.56 18.12 2.26
N GLN A 160 6.01 19.37 2.34
CA GLN A 160 7.05 19.73 3.34
C GLN A 160 6.50 19.64 4.76
N MET A 161 5.27 20.07 4.97
CA MET A 161 4.58 19.92 6.25
C MET A 161 4.34 18.43 6.56
N PHE A 162 3.95 17.65 5.56
CA PHE A 162 3.78 16.19 5.71
C PHE A 162 5.11 15.52 6.09
N ALA A 163 6.20 15.84 5.40
CA ALA A 163 7.51 15.31 5.70
C ALA A 163 7.97 15.69 7.13
N ASN A 164 7.72 16.91 7.57
CA ASN A 164 8.05 17.34 8.93
C ASN A 164 7.25 16.55 9.99
N GLU A 165 5.94 16.37 9.81
CA GLU A 165 5.13 15.57 10.74
C GLU A 165 5.59 14.11 10.79
N ARG A 166 5.90 13.53 9.62
CA ARG A 166 6.42 12.17 9.49
C ARG A 166 7.78 12.02 10.18
N ASP A 167 8.73 12.91 9.89
CA ASP A 167 10.09 12.84 10.42
C ASP A 167 10.13 13.10 11.94
N ASN A 168 9.17 13.88 12.46
CA ASN A 168 8.95 14.06 13.90
C ASN A 168 8.09 12.93 14.52
N LYS A 169 7.71 11.90 13.74
CA LYS A 169 6.89 10.76 14.20
C LYS A 169 5.55 11.18 14.81
N ASN A 170 4.98 12.28 14.33
CA ASN A 170 3.75 12.87 14.88
C ASN A 170 2.49 12.26 14.23
N TYR A 171 2.47 10.93 14.10
CA TYR A 171 1.42 10.13 13.50
C TYR A 171 1.42 8.70 14.06
N ASP A 172 0.37 7.96 13.80
CA ASP A 172 0.30 6.51 13.98
C ASP A 172 0.37 5.80 12.63
N ILE A 173 -0.41 6.29 11.66
CA ILE A 173 -0.53 5.73 10.32
C ILE A 173 -0.55 6.83 9.27
N PHE A 174 -0.10 6.50 8.05
CA PHE A 174 -0.29 7.33 6.86
C PHE A 174 -0.39 6.46 5.59
N VAL A 175 -0.96 7.01 4.51
CA VAL A 175 -0.94 6.36 3.20
C VAL A 175 0.33 6.79 2.47
N GLY A 176 1.17 5.83 2.14
CA GLY A 176 2.37 5.96 1.32
C GLY A 176 2.27 5.11 0.06
N GLY A 177 3.29 5.14 -0.79
CA GLY A 177 3.32 4.29 -1.97
C GLY A 177 4.71 4.20 -2.57
N TRP A 178 5.04 3.04 -3.13
CA TRP A 178 6.25 2.85 -3.91
C TRP A 178 5.91 2.69 -5.39
N PHE A 179 6.65 3.39 -6.22
CA PHE A 179 6.57 3.32 -7.67
C PHE A 179 7.94 2.91 -8.18
N SER A 180 7.98 1.73 -8.78
CA SER A 180 9.23 1.07 -9.13
C SER A 180 10.05 1.83 -10.18
N ASP A 181 11.33 1.93 -9.95
CA ASP A 181 12.31 2.54 -10.85
C ASP A 181 12.73 1.58 -11.97
N TYR A 182 12.71 0.26 -11.71
CA TYR A 182 13.07 -0.78 -12.67
C TYR A 182 12.25 -2.06 -12.47
N ASN A 183 12.19 -2.89 -13.50
CA ASN A 183 11.37 -4.09 -13.54
C ASN A 183 12.02 -5.26 -12.80
N ASP A 184 11.95 -5.26 -11.48
CA ASP A 184 12.38 -6.37 -10.63
C ASP A 184 11.66 -6.28 -9.27
N PRO A 185 11.19 -7.41 -8.66
CA PRO A 185 10.60 -7.40 -7.31
C PRO A 185 11.51 -6.80 -6.23
N LEU A 186 12.84 -6.88 -6.41
CA LEU A 186 13.82 -6.32 -5.48
C LEU A 186 13.62 -4.82 -5.28
N ASP A 187 13.19 -4.09 -6.31
CA ASP A 187 12.98 -2.64 -6.21
C ASP A 187 11.92 -2.26 -5.17
N PHE A 188 10.86 -3.08 -5.07
CA PHE A 188 9.86 -2.94 -4.02
C PHE A 188 10.36 -3.40 -2.66
N LEU A 189 11.01 -4.55 -2.62
CA LEU A 189 11.33 -5.20 -1.34
C LEU A 189 12.54 -4.56 -0.66
N ASN A 190 13.53 -4.09 -1.42
CA ASN A 190 14.74 -3.50 -0.85
C ASN A 190 14.49 -2.17 -0.11
N VAL A 191 13.44 -1.42 -0.47
CA VAL A 191 13.12 -0.16 0.23
C VAL A 191 12.66 -0.39 1.67
N MET A 192 12.25 -1.62 1.99
CA MET A 192 11.82 -2.02 3.32
C MET A 192 12.95 -2.58 4.20
N LYS A 193 14.16 -2.75 3.63
CA LYS A 193 15.33 -3.14 4.41
C LYS A 193 15.69 -2.06 5.41
N THR A 194 16.06 -2.47 6.63
CA THR A 194 16.43 -1.56 7.72
C THR A 194 17.46 -0.53 7.27
N GLY A 195 17.14 0.75 7.45
CA GLY A 195 18.03 1.88 7.16
C GLY A 195 18.20 2.22 5.67
N VAL A 196 17.48 1.56 4.74
CA VAL A 196 17.54 1.90 3.32
C VAL A 196 16.58 3.04 3.00
N TYR A 197 15.37 3.02 3.51
CA TYR A 197 14.38 4.08 3.28
C TYR A 197 13.45 4.26 4.49
N ASP A 198 13.78 5.20 5.35
CA ASP A 198 13.09 5.39 6.64
C ASP A 198 11.67 5.95 6.53
N SER A 199 11.22 6.33 5.33
CA SER A 199 9.90 6.91 5.11
C SER A 199 8.73 5.93 5.23
N TYR A 200 9.00 4.61 5.34
CA TYR A 200 7.94 3.58 5.39
C TYR A 200 7.70 3.03 6.80
N GLY A 201 7.52 3.94 7.77
CA GLY A 201 7.14 3.55 9.13
C GLY A 201 8.27 2.90 9.93
N LEU A 202 9.50 3.04 9.47
CA LEU A 202 10.71 2.54 10.17
C LEU A 202 10.62 1.05 10.49
N TYR A 203 10.12 0.25 9.53
CA TYR A 203 10.13 -1.21 9.63
C TYR A 203 11.56 -1.72 9.79
N SER A 204 11.77 -2.66 10.69
CA SER A 204 13.07 -3.27 10.94
C SER A 204 12.90 -4.72 11.35
N ASN A 205 13.51 -5.62 10.58
CA ASN A 205 13.52 -7.05 10.85
C ASN A 205 14.81 -7.68 10.33
N SER A 206 15.60 -8.27 11.22
CA SER A 206 16.92 -8.84 10.87
C SER A 206 16.83 -10.06 9.95
N GLU A 207 15.74 -10.84 10.00
CA GLU A 207 15.51 -11.94 9.06
C GLU A 207 15.23 -11.40 7.66
N TYR A 208 14.39 -10.36 7.57
CA TYR A 208 14.12 -9.64 6.33
C TYR A 208 15.41 -9.10 5.70
N ASP A 209 16.23 -8.42 6.50
CA ASP A 209 17.51 -7.84 6.05
C ASP A 209 18.44 -8.93 5.51
N SER A 210 18.51 -10.08 6.20
CA SER A 210 19.33 -11.23 5.78
C SER A 210 18.86 -11.85 4.47
N LEU A 211 17.53 -11.92 4.26
CA LEU A 211 16.95 -12.41 3.01
C LEU A 211 17.26 -11.43 1.84
N ILE A 212 17.17 -10.12 2.04
CA ILE A 212 17.58 -9.12 1.04
C ILE A 212 19.07 -9.30 0.68
N ASP A 213 19.93 -9.45 1.68
CA ASP A 213 21.37 -9.62 1.45
C ASP A 213 21.71 -10.90 0.69
N SER A 214 20.92 -11.97 0.89
CA SER A 214 21.09 -13.24 0.19
C SER A 214 20.81 -13.17 -1.31
N LEU A 215 20.11 -12.15 -1.79
CA LEU A 215 19.87 -11.91 -3.22
C LEU A 215 21.12 -11.39 -3.94
N THR A 216 22.13 -10.93 -3.20
CA THR A 216 23.36 -10.40 -3.81
C THR A 216 24.09 -11.51 -4.56
N GLY A 217 24.16 -11.38 -5.89
CA GLY A 217 24.80 -12.36 -6.76
C GLY A 217 23.97 -13.62 -7.07
N GLU A 218 22.75 -13.76 -6.56
CA GLU A 218 21.84 -14.83 -6.94
C GLU A 218 21.23 -14.55 -8.32
N ASN A 219 21.44 -15.44 -9.27
CA ASN A 219 21.00 -15.33 -10.66
C ASN A 219 19.96 -16.42 -11.05
N ASP A 220 19.67 -17.34 -10.17
CA ASP A 220 18.65 -18.37 -10.38
C ASP A 220 17.27 -17.79 -10.08
N ASN A 221 16.45 -17.58 -11.10
CA ASN A 221 15.14 -16.97 -10.97
C ASN A 221 14.17 -17.77 -10.07
N ALA A 222 14.31 -19.10 -10.02
CA ALA A 222 13.47 -19.91 -9.12
C ALA A 222 13.82 -19.65 -7.64
N LYS A 223 15.10 -19.57 -7.33
CA LYS A 223 15.55 -19.23 -5.96
C LYS A 223 15.20 -17.77 -5.61
N ARG A 224 15.36 -16.85 -6.56
CA ARG A 224 14.96 -15.45 -6.35
C ARG A 224 13.47 -15.35 -6.05
N LEU A 225 12.63 -16.08 -6.78
CA LEU A 225 11.19 -16.14 -6.53
C LEU A 225 10.87 -16.62 -5.11
N GLU A 226 11.50 -17.70 -4.67
CA GLU A 226 11.32 -18.22 -3.31
C GLU A 226 11.71 -17.19 -2.23
N ILE A 227 12.82 -16.48 -2.43
CA ILE A 227 13.27 -15.44 -1.50
C ILE A 227 12.30 -14.25 -1.51
N TYR A 228 11.87 -13.80 -2.68
CA TYR A 228 10.90 -12.70 -2.80
C TYR A 228 9.55 -13.02 -2.15
N GLN A 229 9.06 -14.24 -2.31
CA GLN A 229 7.83 -14.69 -1.65
C GLN A 229 7.98 -14.68 -0.12
N LYS A 230 9.11 -15.17 0.42
CA LYS A 230 9.40 -15.13 1.86
C LYS A 230 9.48 -13.70 2.39
N LEU A 231 10.15 -12.81 1.66
CA LEU A 231 10.26 -11.39 2.00
C LEU A 231 8.90 -10.73 2.06
N GLU A 232 8.08 -10.94 1.05
CA GLU A 232 6.75 -10.33 1.00
C GLU A 232 5.82 -10.92 2.06
N ASP A 233 5.86 -12.23 2.28
CA ASP A 233 5.09 -12.92 3.31
C ASP A 233 5.47 -12.41 4.71
N LEU A 234 6.76 -12.29 5.00
CA LEU A 234 7.26 -11.74 6.25
C LEU A 234 6.79 -10.29 6.45
N LEU A 235 6.98 -9.43 5.43
CA LEU A 235 6.64 -8.02 5.49
C LEU A 235 5.14 -7.78 5.66
N VAL A 236 4.31 -8.44 4.85
CA VAL A 236 2.90 -8.07 4.69
C VAL A 236 1.99 -8.93 5.56
N ALA A 237 2.20 -10.25 5.60
CA ALA A 237 1.34 -11.16 6.33
C ALA A 237 1.81 -11.38 7.77
N GLN A 238 3.10 -11.69 8.00
CA GLN A 238 3.57 -12.02 9.34
C GLN A 238 3.71 -10.78 10.22
N ASP A 239 4.50 -9.81 9.78
CA ASP A 239 4.82 -8.61 10.55
C ASP A 239 3.82 -7.47 10.35
N CYS A 240 3.02 -7.49 9.27
CA CYS A 240 2.20 -6.35 8.88
C CYS A 240 3.01 -5.03 8.93
N GLY A 241 4.22 -5.08 8.38
CA GLY A 241 5.14 -3.94 8.35
C GLY A 241 4.61 -2.79 7.50
N VAL A 242 3.88 -3.13 6.44
CA VAL A 242 2.98 -2.25 5.68
C VAL A 242 1.71 -3.02 5.33
N ALA A 243 0.61 -2.31 5.08
CA ALA A 243 -0.63 -2.92 4.59
C ALA A 243 -0.91 -2.45 3.15
N PRO A 244 -0.77 -3.29 2.13
CA PRO A 244 -1.17 -2.97 0.77
C PRO A 244 -2.65 -2.57 0.71
N LEU A 245 -2.94 -1.50 -0.05
CA LEU A 245 -4.28 -0.97 -0.23
C LEU A 245 -4.76 -1.15 -1.66
N TYR A 246 -4.00 -0.64 -2.63
CA TYR A 246 -4.34 -0.77 -4.05
C TYR A 246 -3.13 -0.65 -4.96
N TYR A 247 -3.24 -1.26 -6.14
CA TYR A 247 -2.31 -1.11 -7.25
C TYR A 247 -2.73 0.05 -8.13
N SER A 248 -1.76 0.87 -8.52
CA SER A 248 -1.99 2.03 -9.38
C SER A 248 -2.03 1.64 -10.85
N ASP A 249 -2.93 2.26 -11.59
CA ASP A 249 -3.02 2.16 -13.04
C ASP A 249 -3.00 3.56 -13.65
N LYS A 250 -2.53 3.69 -14.88
CA LYS A 250 -2.62 4.91 -15.68
C LYS A 250 -3.74 4.79 -16.68
N HIS A 251 -4.68 5.74 -16.63
CA HIS A 251 -5.80 5.81 -17.53
C HIS A 251 -5.63 7.00 -18.48
N TYR A 252 -5.71 6.72 -19.77
CA TYR A 252 -5.56 7.70 -20.82
C TYR A 252 -6.87 7.82 -21.60
N TYR A 253 -7.23 9.06 -21.92
CA TYR A 253 -8.35 9.41 -22.77
C TYR A 253 -7.81 10.21 -23.95
N TYR A 254 -8.03 9.76 -25.18
CA TYR A 254 -7.50 10.40 -26.37
C TYR A 254 -8.51 10.38 -27.51
N GLN A 255 -8.42 11.39 -28.37
CA GLN A 255 -9.34 11.56 -29.47
C GLN A 255 -9.19 10.47 -30.53
N ASN A 256 -10.29 10.08 -31.18
CA ASN A 256 -10.29 9.02 -32.19
C ASN A 256 -9.35 9.28 -33.39
N TRP A 257 -9.00 10.51 -33.64
CA TRP A 257 -8.06 10.91 -34.69
C TRP A 257 -6.58 10.83 -34.29
N VAL A 258 -6.27 10.51 -33.04
CA VAL A 258 -4.92 10.17 -32.59
C VAL A 258 -4.66 8.70 -32.87
N LYS A 259 -3.60 8.41 -33.61
CA LYS A 259 -3.16 7.06 -33.98
C LYS A 259 -1.76 6.81 -33.43
N ASP A 260 -1.42 5.53 -33.24
CA ASP A 260 -0.11 5.07 -32.80
C ASP A 260 0.35 5.72 -31.48
N PHE A 261 -0.63 6.03 -30.60
CA PHE A 261 -0.35 6.44 -29.23
C PHE A 261 0.08 5.22 -28.41
N TYR A 262 1.24 5.31 -27.78
CA TYR A 262 1.82 4.25 -26.96
C TYR A 262 2.11 4.72 -25.54
N THR A 263 1.91 3.82 -24.58
CA THR A 263 2.20 4.03 -23.16
C THR A 263 3.08 2.89 -22.66
N SER A 264 3.93 3.20 -21.67
CA SER A 264 4.81 2.21 -21.03
C SER A 264 4.58 2.19 -19.52
N SER A 265 4.74 1.01 -18.92
CA SER A 265 4.75 0.87 -17.47
C SER A 265 5.98 1.51 -16.84
N PHE A 266 7.13 1.47 -17.55
CA PHE A 266 8.40 2.03 -17.07
C PHE A 266 8.90 3.13 -18.00
N GLY A 267 9.65 4.08 -17.44
CA GLY A 267 10.23 5.19 -18.19
C GLY A 267 9.20 6.27 -18.52
N ALA A 268 9.23 6.78 -19.76
CA ALA A 268 8.29 7.81 -20.18
C ALA A 268 6.86 7.25 -20.19
N SER A 269 5.97 7.90 -19.42
CA SER A 269 4.57 7.46 -19.31
C SER A 269 3.78 7.59 -20.60
N GLN A 270 4.26 8.38 -21.55
CA GLN A 270 3.67 8.60 -22.88
C GLN A 270 4.76 8.68 -23.93
N GLU A 271 4.63 7.90 -24.97
CA GLU A 271 5.55 7.93 -26.11
C GLU A 271 4.84 8.47 -27.35
N LEU A 272 5.13 9.72 -27.68
CA LEU A 272 4.47 10.46 -28.75
C LEU A 272 5.24 10.42 -30.08
N TYR A 273 6.46 9.91 -30.09
CA TYR A 273 7.30 9.95 -31.30
C TYR A 273 6.75 9.14 -32.50
N ARG A 274 5.84 8.20 -32.24
CA ARG A 274 5.10 7.45 -33.28
C ARG A 274 3.69 7.95 -33.47
N ALA A 275 3.18 8.77 -32.54
CA ALA A 275 1.80 9.22 -32.62
C ALA A 275 1.57 10.11 -33.83
N SER A 276 0.43 9.91 -34.51
CA SER A 276 0.01 10.69 -35.65
C SER A 276 -1.41 11.22 -35.49
N VAL A 277 -1.71 12.29 -36.22
CA VAL A 277 -3.04 12.92 -36.25
C VAL A 277 -3.67 12.65 -37.61
N GLN A 278 -4.77 11.91 -37.60
CA GLN A 278 -5.54 11.58 -38.80
C GLN A 278 -6.95 12.15 -38.63
N LYS A 279 -7.13 13.41 -39.09
CA LYS A 279 -8.45 14.09 -39.11
C LYS A 279 -9.23 13.73 -40.33
#